data_0414be8902282ed318ee88cef761a09d
#
_entry.id   0414be8902282ed318ee88cef761a09d
#
_cell.length_a   1.000
_cell.length_b   1.000
_cell.length_c   1.000
_cell.angle_alpha   90.00
_cell.angle_beta   90.00
_cell.angle_gamma   90.00
#
_symmetry.space_group_name_H-M   'P 1'
#
loop_
_entity.id
_entity.type
_entity.pdbx_description
1 polymer ?
#
loop_
_entity_poly.entity_id
_entity_poly.type
_entity_poly.pdbx_seq_one_letter_code
_entity_poly.pdbx_strand_id
1 'polypeptide(L)'
;MNRHRERVAHELLSSVLAWVGGEVLRLSRRASTIDDGAASGVSGQLDSFAAAFDVGLVAPCVDEPRPSELAAVEREGAVWRRLVEVARRIRAASVPELAAELLLPVPELRPTLFQLGVLGELLMGLQSAGASITSTSPLSFSTGREQFHVSHGGHVWHLWMEAGGSWQRYGAPSLYRSLTTALRAQTRPLAPDLMLILPGEAAFIIECKYSANADYVGRTGLAQTLLYMTDVGASMAASVEGVVVAPDGVVGDSTVASTPAGRLGLASPSAGVERAVDFMAASAPALGETP
;
A
#
# COMPACT_ATOMS: atom_id res chain seq x y z
N MET A 1 27.04 25.38 9.98
CA MET A 1 26.92 25.52 8.52
C MET A 1 26.09 24.40 7.85
N ASN A 2 25.72 23.30 8.50
CA ASN A 2 25.01 22.16 7.87
C ASN A 2 23.47 22.32 7.74
N ARG A 3 22.82 23.04 8.65
CA ARG A 3 21.34 23.18 8.64
C ARG A 3 20.76 23.92 7.44
N HIS A 4 21.51 24.82 6.83
CA HIS A 4 21.01 25.58 5.66
C HIS A 4 21.10 24.77 4.37
N ARG A 5 22.08 23.86 4.24
CA ARG A 5 22.21 22.94 3.09
C ARG A 5 21.12 21.87 3.07
N GLU A 6 20.75 21.32 4.22
CA GLU A 6 19.67 20.32 4.30
C GLU A 6 18.30 20.92 3.91
N ARG A 7 18.02 22.14 4.34
CA ARG A 7 16.73 22.80 4.02
C ARG A 7 16.58 23.10 2.53
N VAL A 8 17.62 23.60 1.89
CA VAL A 8 17.60 23.92 0.45
C VAL A 8 17.52 22.65 -0.41
N ALA A 9 18.23 21.59 -0.04
CA ALA A 9 18.15 20.31 -0.73
C ALA A 9 16.74 19.71 -0.63
N HIS A 10 16.09 19.81 0.53
CA HIS A 10 14.75 19.27 0.75
C HIS A 10 13.70 20.05 -0.05
N GLU A 11 13.79 21.35 -0.13
CA GLU A 11 12.87 22.18 -0.93
C GLU A 11 13.00 21.88 -2.43
N LEU A 12 14.22 21.72 -2.93
CA LEU A 12 14.45 21.38 -4.33
C LEU A 12 13.95 19.97 -4.69
N LEU A 13 14.20 18.99 -3.82
CA LEU A 13 13.70 17.63 -3.99
C LEU A 13 12.18 17.60 -4.03
N SER A 14 11.54 18.29 -3.11
CA SER A 14 10.07 18.41 -3.04
C SER A 14 9.52 19.11 -4.27
N SER A 15 10.18 20.16 -4.76
CA SER A 15 9.79 20.89 -5.96
C SER A 15 9.86 20.02 -7.22
N VAL A 16 10.94 19.29 -7.43
CA VAL A 16 11.08 18.38 -8.59
C VAL A 16 10.08 17.24 -8.52
N LEU A 17 9.86 16.68 -7.33
CA LEU A 17 8.86 15.63 -7.13
C LEU A 17 7.44 16.13 -7.45
N ALA A 18 7.11 17.35 -6.99
CA ALA A 18 5.84 18.00 -7.25
C ALA A 18 5.58 18.22 -8.74
N TRP A 19 6.59 18.74 -9.42
CA TRP A 19 6.48 19.00 -10.85
C TRP A 19 6.27 17.69 -11.62
N VAL A 20 7.09 16.65 -11.36
CA VAL A 20 6.95 15.34 -12.00
C VAL A 20 5.58 14.74 -11.74
N GLY A 21 5.10 14.76 -10.48
CA GLY A 21 3.78 14.24 -10.12
C GLY A 21 2.65 15.01 -10.81
N GLY A 22 2.72 16.32 -10.84
CA GLY A 22 1.76 17.18 -11.55
C GLY A 22 1.71 16.90 -13.05
N GLU A 23 2.87 16.72 -13.69
CA GLU A 23 2.95 16.39 -15.11
C GLU A 23 2.41 14.98 -15.42
N VAL A 24 2.72 14.00 -14.60
CA VAL A 24 2.16 12.64 -14.73
C VAL A 24 0.64 12.68 -14.64
N LEU A 25 0.08 13.39 -13.65
CA LEU A 25 -1.38 13.56 -13.51
C LEU A 25 -2.00 14.28 -14.71
N ARG A 26 -1.35 15.34 -15.20
CA ARG A 26 -1.81 16.08 -16.38
C ARG A 26 -1.84 15.21 -17.65
N LEU A 27 -0.80 14.42 -17.86
CA LEU A 27 -0.68 13.48 -18.98
C LEU A 27 -1.74 12.39 -18.90
N SER A 28 -1.97 11.85 -17.72
CA SER A 28 -2.95 10.81 -17.47
C SER A 28 -4.39 11.28 -17.74
N ARG A 29 -4.75 12.47 -17.28
CA ARG A 29 -6.06 13.08 -17.59
C ARG A 29 -6.26 13.28 -19.09
N ARG A 30 -5.20 13.64 -19.84
CA ARG A 30 -5.27 13.75 -21.30
C ARG A 30 -5.38 12.39 -21.99
N ALA A 31 -4.69 11.37 -21.51
CA ALA A 31 -4.79 10.02 -22.06
C ALA A 31 -6.19 9.42 -21.86
N SER A 32 -6.82 9.64 -20.71
CA SER A 32 -8.18 9.18 -20.43
C SER A 32 -9.25 9.84 -21.31
N THR A 33 -8.97 10.98 -21.93
CA THR A 33 -9.87 11.62 -22.91
C THR A 33 -9.75 11.04 -24.32
N ILE A 34 -8.73 10.23 -24.58
CA ILE A 34 -8.43 9.70 -25.93
C ILE A 34 -8.92 8.25 -26.09
N ASP A 35 -9.06 7.49 -24.98
CA ASP A 35 -9.42 6.06 -25.04
C ASP A 35 -10.45 5.69 -23.95
N ASP A 36 -11.74 5.73 -24.33
CA ASP A 36 -12.87 5.43 -23.43
C ASP A 36 -12.91 3.97 -22.93
N GLY A 37 -12.16 3.05 -23.54
CA GLY A 37 -12.21 1.62 -23.22
C GLY A 37 -11.13 1.13 -22.24
N ALA A 38 -9.93 1.72 -22.25
CA ALA A 38 -8.81 1.34 -21.40
C ALA A 38 -8.73 2.18 -20.11
N ALA A 39 -9.47 3.29 -20.08
CA ALA A 39 -9.34 4.34 -19.07
C ALA A 39 -9.93 4.00 -17.70
N SER A 40 -10.88 3.06 -17.58
CA SER A 40 -11.57 2.83 -16.30
C SER A 40 -10.68 2.24 -15.21
N GLY A 41 -9.75 1.34 -15.55
CA GLY A 41 -8.84 0.74 -14.58
C GLY A 41 -7.67 1.66 -14.19
N VAL A 42 -7.25 2.53 -15.11
CA VAL A 42 -6.13 3.46 -14.90
C VAL A 42 -6.60 4.71 -14.14
N SER A 43 -7.84 5.16 -14.37
CA SER A 43 -8.41 6.35 -13.73
C SER A 43 -8.44 6.22 -12.20
N GLY A 44 -8.90 5.10 -11.66
CA GLY A 44 -8.95 4.88 -10.22
C GLY A 44 -7.56 4.86 -9.56
N GLN A 45 -6.55 4.29 -10.22
CA GLN A 45 -5.17 4.29 -9.72
C GLN A 45 -4.55 5.71 -9.75
N LEU A 46 -4.92 6.51 -10.72
CA LEU A 46 -4.46 7.90 -10.84
C LEU A 46 -5.13 8.82 -9.85
N ASP A 47 -6.41 8.59 -9.56
CA ASP A 47 -7.13 9.34 -8.54
C ASP A 47 -6.57 8.99 -7.15
N SER A 48 -6.23 7.73 -6.89
CA SER A 48 -5.54 7.30 -5.67
C SER A 48 -4.13 7.90 -5.56
N PHE A 49 -3.38 7.95 -6.66
CA PHE A 49 -2.08 8.62 -6.71
C PHE A 49 -2.22 10.13 -6.51
N ALA A 50 -3.21 10.78 -7.14
CA ALA A 50 -3.52 12.18 -6.96
C ALA A 50 -3.89 12.49 -5.50
N ALA A 51 -4.75 11.68 -4.88
CA ALA A 51 -5.13 11.82 -3.48
C ALA A 51 -3.94 11.66 -2.53
N ALA A 52 -3.02 10.73 -2.80
CA ALA A 52 -1.78 10.59 -2.03
C ALA A 52 -0.85 11.82 -2.17
N PHE A 53 -0.91 12.51 -3.30
CA PHE A 53 -0.20 13.78 -3.52
C PHE A 53 -0.90 14.98 -2.86
N ASP A 54 -2.23 15.02 -2.85
CA ASP A 54 -3.02 16.11 -2.25
C ASP A 54 -3.00 16.08 -0.70
N VAL A 55 -2.71 14.96 -0.07
CA VAL A 55 -2.64 14.82 1.40
C VAL A 55 -1.46 15.62 2.03
N GLY A 56 -0.97 16.62 1.37
CA GLY A 56 -0.11 17.66 2.00
C GLY A 56 1.39 17.45 1.81
N LEU A 57 1.80 16.62 0.86
CA LEU A 57 3.22 16.44 0.56
C LEU A 57 3.78 17.47 -0.42
N VAL A 58 2.93 18.24 -1.13
CA VAL A 58 3.43 19.12 -2.19
C VAL A 58 2.61 20.37 -2.37
N ALA A 59 3.29 21.51 -2.41
CA ALA A 59 2.71 22.81 -2.77
C ALA A 59 2.21 22.79 -4.24
N PRO A 60 1.07 23.43 -4.54
CA PRO A 60 0.54 23.47 -5.89
C PRO A 60 1.45 24.28 -6.81
N CYS A 61 1.54 23.82 -8.04
CA CYS A 61 2.19 24.46 -9.18
C CYS A 61 3.65 24.83 -8.97
N VAL A 62 4.49 24.02 -9.49
CA VAL A 62 5.91 24.29 -9.50
C VAL A 62 6.32 24.51 -10.94
N ASP A 63 7.16 25.52 -11.15
CA ASP A 63 7.78 25.77 -12.44
C ASP A 63 8.60 24.55 -12.88
N GLU A 64 8.72 24.38 -14.19
CA GLU A 64 9.56 23.35 -14.79
C GLU A 64 10.99 23.43 -14.23
N PRO A 65 11.53 22.33 -13.67
CA PRO A 65 12.85 22.36 -13.07
C PRO A 65 13.93 22.59 -14.11
N ARG A 66 14.88 23.45 -13.79
CA ARG A 66 16.03 23.77 -14.64
C ARG A 66 16.99 22.56 -14.74
N PRO A 67 17.74 22.43 -15.84
CA PRO A 67 18.74 21.37 -15.96
C PRO A 67 19.73 21.28 -14.80
N SER A 68 20.13 22.46 -14.25
CA SER A 68 21.01 22.54 -13.08
C SER A 68 20.38 22.01 -11.79
N GLU A 69 19.07 22.19 -11.63
CA GLU A 69 18.29 21.69 -10.50
C GLU A 69 18.13 20.18 -10.60
N LEU A 70 17.82 19.65 -11.79
CA LEU A 70 17.79 18.20 -12.02
C LEU A 70 19.16 17.56 -11.74
N ALA A 71 20.25 18.19 -12.19
CA ALA A 71 21.60 17.70 -11.91
C ALA A 71 21.96 17.76 -10.42
N ALA A 72 21.40 18.69 -9.65
CA ALA A 72 21.56 18.74 -8.20
C ALA A 72 20.80 17.59 -7.52
N VAL A 73 19.55 17.35 -7.89
CA VAL A 73 18.71 16.26 -7.38
C VAL A 73 19.31 14.89 -7.71
N GLU A 74 19.87 14.70 -8.90
CA GLU A 74 20.49 13.44 -9.33
C GLU A 74 21.65 13.00 -8.42
N ARG A 75 22.36 13.95 -7.78
CA ARG A 75 23.46 13.68 -6.87
C ARG A 75 23.03 13.19 -5.49
N GLU A 76 21.76 13.35 -5.13
CA GLU A 76 21.23 12.98 -3.81
C GLU A 76 21.00 11.46 -3.62
N GLY A 77 21.13 10.67 -4.69
CA GLY A 77 21.10 9.21 -4.57
C GLY A 77 20.34 8.47 -5.66
N ALA A 78 20.29 7.14 -5.54
CA ALA A 78 19.76 6.26 -6.59
C ALA A 78 18.27 6.48 -6.87
N VAL A 79 17.46 6.70 -5.84
CA VAL A 79 16.01 6.97 -5.96
C VAL A 79 15.78 8.27 -6.73
N TRP A 80 16.54 9.30 -6.40
CA TRP A 80 16.43 10.62 -7.03
C TRP A 80 16.91 10.62 -8.48
N ARG A 81 17.87 9.77 -8.83
CA ARG A 81 18.28 9.55 -10.23
C ARG A 81 17.13 9.05 -11.08
N ARG A 82 16.30 8.14 -10.55
CA ARG A 82 15.10 7.66 -11.23
C ARG A 82 14.08 8.77 -11.46
N LEU A 83 13.84 9.60 -10.44
CA LEU A 83 12.96 10.77 -10.58
C LEU A 83 13.45 11.73 -11.66
N VAL A 84 14.75 12.02 -11.69
CA VAL A 84 15.38 12.88 -12.71
C VAL A 84 15.29 12.27 -14.10
N GLU A 85 15.44 10.95 -14.22
CA GLU A 85 15.25 10.24 -15.48
C GLU A 85 13.83 10.42 -16.00
N VAL A 86 12.82 10.25 -15.16
CA VAL A 86 11.42 10.52 -15.52
C VAL A 86 11.21 11.99 -15.90
N ALA A 87 11.74 12.92 -15.12
CA ALA A 87 11.67 14.35 -15.43
C ALA A 87 12.26 14.70 -16.80
N ARG A 88 13.43 14.13 -17.12
CA ARG A 88 14.08 14.33 -18.43
C ARG A 88 13.25 13.75 -19.56
N ARG A 89 12.64 12.59 -19.38
CA ARG A 89 11.74 11.98 -20.37
C ARG A 89 10.51 12.84 -20.62
N ILE A 90 9.85 13.31 -19.55
CA ILE A 90 8.70 14.23 -19.66
C ILE A 90 9.06 15.49 -20.45
N ARG A 91 10.28 16.03 -20.30
CA ARG A 91 10.73 17.20 -21.04
C ARG A 91 11.08 16.93 -22.52
N ALA A 92 11.56 15.72 -22.81
CA ALA A 92 12.11 15.37 -24.13
C ALA A 92 11.09 14.76 -25.09
N ALA A 93 10.03 14.14 -24.56
CA ALA A 93 9.11 13.34 -25.38
C ALA A 93 7.83 14.11 -25.75
N SER A 94 7.24 13.71 -26.87
CA SER A 94 5.88 14.17 -27.21
C SER A 94 4.85 13.56 -26.25
N VAL A 95 3.76 14.27 -26.00
CA VAL A 95 2.68 13.83 -25.08
C VAL A 95 2.15 12.42 -25.39
N PRO A 96 1.97 12.00 -26.68
CA PRO A 96 1.52 10.65 -27.01
C PRO A 96 2.54 9.55 -26.63
N GLU A 97 3.84 9.80 -26.85
CA GLU A 97 4.89 8.84 -26.50
C GLU A 97 5.03 8.64 -24.99
N LEU A 98 4.95 9.74 -24.23
CA LEU A 98 4.94 9.69 -22.78
C LEU A 98 3.70 8.99 -22.21
N ALA A 99 2.52 9.23 -22.78
CA ALA A 99 1.30 8.54 -22.35
C ALA A 99 1.43 7.02 -22.54
N ALA A 100 1.98 6.57 -23.68
CA ALA A 100 2.20 5.15 -23.94
C ALA A 100 3.23 4.51 -22.99
N GLU A 101 4.34 5.20 -22.68
CA GLU A 101 5.38 4.67 -21.79
C GLU A 101 5.03 4.74 -20.30
N LEU A 102 4.44 5.84 -19.84
CA LEU A 102 4.15 6.04 -18.40
C LEU A 102 2.87 5.34 -17.93
N LEU A 103 1.92 5.10 -18.85
CA LEU A 103 0.66 4.42 -18.55
C LEU A 103 0.76 2.89 -18.67
N LEU A 104 1.84 2.36 -19.24
CA LEU A 104 2.14 0.94 -19.24
C LEU A 104 3.19 0.64 -18.17
N PRO A 105 2.80 0.43 -16.90
CA PRO A 105 3.77 0.05 -15.89
C PRO A 105 4.47 -1.22 -16.33
N VAL A 106 5.78 -1.23 -16.14
CA VAL A 106 6.61 -2.42 -16.38
C VAL A 106 5.89 -3.63 -15.75
N PRO A 107 5.64 -4.71 -16.49
CA PRO A 107 4.83 -5.85 -16.01
C PRO A 107 5.23 -6.33 -14.61
N GLU A 108 6.52 -6.27 -14.29
CA GLU A 108 7.10 -6.67 -13.01
C GLU A 108 6.68 -5.76 -11.84
N LEU A 109 6.30 -4.50 -12.13
CA LEU A 109 5.85 -3.54 -11.10
C LEU A 109 4.34 -3.58 -10.86
N ARG A 110 3.57 -4.20 -11.74
CA ARG A 110 2.09 -4.25 -11.62
C ARG A 110 1.61 -4.82 -10.29
N PRO A 111 2.16 -5.93 -9.76
CA PRO A 111 1.74 -6.43 -8.46
C PRO A 111 1.98 -5.42 -7.34
N THR A 112 3.14 -4.75 -7.34
CA THR A 112 3.46 -3.71 -6.34
C THR A 112 2.56 -2.49 -6.46
N LEU A 113 2.26 -2.04 -7.68
CA LEU A 113 1.33 -0.93 -7.91
C LEU A 113 -0.10 -1.29 -7.49
N PHE A 114 -0.53 -2.52 -7.73
CA PHE A 114 -1.82 -3.02 -7.25
C PHE A 114 -1.89 -3.02 -5.72
N GLN A 115 -0.86 -3.53 -5.04
CA GLN A 115 -0.76 -3.52 -3.58
C GLN A 115 -0.79 -2.08 -3.02
N LEU A 116 -0.07 -1.13 -3.66
CA LEU A 116 -0.10 0.29 -3.30
C LEU A 116 -1.47 0.92 -3.54
N GLY A 117 -2.16 0.53 -4.61
CA GLY A 117 -3.53 0.96 -4.88
C GLY A 117 -4.48 0.51 -3.77
N VAL A 118 -4.44 -0.77 -3.39
CA VAL A 118 -5.24 -1.32 -2.28
C VAL A 118 -4.90 -0.63 -0.95
N LEU A 119 -3.62 -0.34 -0.68
CA LEU A 119 -3.23 0.44 0.50
C LEU A 119 -3.84 1.85 0.47
N GLY A 120 -3.80 2.53 -0.67
CA GLY A 120 -4.41 3.86 -0.82
C GLY A 120 -5.91 3.85 -0.56
N GLU A 121 -6.64 2.90 -1.14
CA GLU A 121 -8.07 2.70 -0.89
C GLU A 121 -8.35 2.40 0.59
N LEU A 122 -7.53 1.56 1.23
CA LEU A 122 -7.66 1.25 2.66
C LEU A 122 -7.50 2.51 3.51
N LEU A 123 -6.47 3.31 3.27
CA LEU A 123 -6.26 4.56 4.00
C LEU A 123 -7.44 5.53 3.84
N MET A 124 -7.98 5.67 2.62
CA MET A 124 -9.16 6.51 2.37
C MET A 124 -10.41 5.94 3.05
N GLY A 125 -10.63 4.62 3.00
CA GLY A 125 -11.75 3.96 3.67
C GLY A 125 -11.71 4.16 5.19
N LEU A 126 -10.54 3.98 5.81
CA LEU A 126 -10.33 4.20 7.24
C LEU A 126 -10.59 5.66 7.64
N GLN A 127 -10.11 6.63 6.85
CA GLN A 127 -10.38 8.06 7.09
C GLN A 127 -11.88 8.38 6.95
N SER A 128 -12.54 7.81 5.95
CA SER A 128 -13.99 8.01 5.73
C SER A 128 -14.82 7.42 6.88
N ALA A 129 -14.32 6.38 7.54
CA ALA A 129 -14.89 5.80 8.75
C ALA A 129 -14.55 6.60 10.03
N GLY A 130 -13.93 7.76 9.91
CA GLY A 130 -13.59 8.64 11.05
C GLY A 130 -12.29 8.30 11.76
N ALA A 131 -11.43 7.44 11.20
CA ALA A 131 -10.13 7.18 11.78
C ALA A 131 -9.14 8.34 11.50
N SER A 132 -8.29 8.64 12.48
CA SER A 132 -7.15 9.54 12.31
C SER A 132 -5.92 8.71 11.98
N ILE A 133 -5.24 9.06 10.88
CA ILE A 133 -4.08 8.33 10.37
C ILE A 133 -2.82 9.17 10.50
N THR A 134 -1.81 8.63 11.15
CA THR A 134 -0.49 9.22 11.27
C THR A 134 0.53 8.33 10.57
N SER A 135 1.23 8.87 9.60
CA SER A 135 2.33 8.17 8.95
C SER A 135 3.55 8.13 9.84
N THR A 136 4.15 6.96 10.00
CA THR A 136 5.40 6.75 10.73
C THR A 136 6.58 6.62 9.78
N SER A 137 6.41 5.90 8.68
CA SER A 137 7.47 5.67 7.67
C SER A 137 6.89 5.11 6.35
N PRO A 138 6.07 5.86 5.61
CA PRO A 138 5.25 5.30 4.51
C PRO A 138 6.04 4.77 3.31
N LEU A 139 7.26 5.23 3.09
CA LEU A 139 8.08 4.84 1.93
C LEU A 139 9.16 3.82 2.28
N SER A 140 9.15 3.26 3.48
CA SER A 140 10.18 2.35 3.93
C SER A 140 9.64 0.93 4.05
N PHE A 141 9.67 0.18 2.97
CA PHE A 141 9.21 -1.21 2.88
C PHE A 141 10.04 -2.22 3.69
N SER A 142 11.09 -1.81 4.38
CA SER A 142 12.03 -2.73 5.03
C SER A 142 12.43 -2.36 6.45
N THR A 143 11.74 -1.44 7.12
CA THR A 143 12.19 -0.94 8.44
C THR A 143 11.87 -1.83 9.61
N GLY A 144 11.13 -2.92 9.43
CA GLY A 144 10.66 -3.74 10.56
C GLY A 144 9.76 -2.96 11.52
N ARG A 145 9.09 -1.91 11.04
CA ARG A 145 8.14 -1.08 11.77
C ARG A 145 6.88 -0.88 10.95
N GLU A 146 5.78 -0.64 11.65
CA GLU A 146 4.52 -0.22 11.06
C GLU A 146 4.67 1.08 10.27
N GLN A 147 3.97 1.21 9.15
CA GLN A 147 4.00 2.41 8.31
C GLN A 147 3.02 3.48 8.78
N PHE A 148 1.89 3.07 9.37
CA PHE A 148 0.89 4.01 9.85
C PHE A 148 0.34 3.60 11.22
N HIS A 149 0.03 4.60 12.02
CA HIS A 149 -0.86 4.46 13.16
C HIS A 149 -2.26 4.94 12.76
N VAL A 150 -3.25 4.13 13.06
CA VAL A 150 -4.66 4.40 12.76
C VAL A 150 -5.42 4.48 14.08
N SER A 151 -5.80 5.69 14.49
CA SER A 151 -6.55 5.91 15.72
C SER A 151 -8.03 5.90 15.44
N HIS A 152 -8.78 4.97 16.06
CA HIS A 152 -10.22 4.83 15.91
C HIS A 152 -10.82 4.23 17.18
N GLY A 153 -11.97 4.74 17.64
CA GLY A 153 -12.68 4.22 18.81
C GLY A 153 -11.86 4.19 20.11
N GLY A 154 -10.89 5.12 20.27
CA GLY A 154 -9.99 5.14 21.44
C GLY A 154 -8.81 4.16 21.37
N HIS A 155 -8.70 3.39 20.31
CA HIS A 155 -7.63 2.43 20.05
C HIS A 155 -6.66 2.95 19.00
N VAL A 156 -5.40 2.50 19.06
CA VAL A 156 -4.37 2.76 18.06
C VAL A 156 -4.02 1.46 17.37
N TRP A 157 -4.50 1.32 16.15
CA TRP A 157 -4.15 0.23 15.26
C TRP A 157 -2.85 0.52 14.52
N HIS A 158 -2.09 -0.51 14.24
CA HIS A 158 -0.87 -0.44 13.45
C HIS A 158 -1.13 -0.99 12.06
N LEU A 159 -0.93 -0.18 11.02
CA LEU A 159 -1.03 -0.64 9.64
C LEU A 159 0.36 -0.88 9.07
N TRP A 160 0.56 -2.10 8.64
CA TRP A 160 1.77 -2.61 8.04
C TRP A 160 1.59 -2.82 6.54
N MET A 161 2.61 -2.50 5.78
CA MET A 161 2.84 -2.98 4.44
C MET A 161 4.07 -3.88 4.46
N GLU A 162 4.00 -5.07 3.78
CA GLU A 162 5.05 -6.09 3.87
C GLU A 162 5.35 -6.44 5.35
N ALA A 163 4.36 -7.00 6.04
CA ALA A 163 4.36 -7.11 7.50
C ALA A 163 5.36 -8.13 8.08
N GLY A 164 6.39 -8.55 7.33
CA GLY A 164 7.37 -9.56 7.76
C GLY A 164 8.15 -9.20 9.03
N GLY A 165 8.27 -7.91 9.35
CA GLY A 165 8.92 -7.42 10.57
C GLY A 165 8.06 -7.43 11.82
N SER A 166 6.76 -7.66 11.71
CA SER A 166 5.80 -7.52 12.82
C SER A 166 6.05 -8.50 13.96
N TRP A 167 6.40 -9.75 13.67
CA TRP A 167 6.74 -10.74 14.71
C TRP A 167 7.87 -10.26 15.62
N GLN A 168 8.94 -9.73 15.02
CA GLN A 168 10.05 -9.17 15.79
C GLN A 168 9.63 -7.92 16.56
N ARG A 169 8.85 -7.06 15.94
CA ARG A 169 8.37 -5.80 16.53
C ARG A 169 7.53 -6.02 17.78
N TYR A 170 6.69 -7.05 17.77
CA TYR A 170 5.83 -7.39 18.92
C TYR A 170 6.42 -8.45 19.85
N GLY A 171 7.64 -8.93 19.59
CA GLY A 171 8.25 -10.00 20.37
C GLY A 171 7.49 -11.33 20.30
N ALA A 172 6.71 -11.52 19.23
CA ALA A 172 5.85 -12.69 19.06
C ALA A 172 6.60 -13.85 18.38
N PRO A 173 6.46 -15.08 18.86
CA PRO A 173 7.03 -16.26 18.19
C PRO A 173 6.24 -16.57 16.91
N SER A 174 6.93 -16.77 15.79
CA SER A 174 6.29 -17.28 14.58
C SER A 174 6.30 -18.80 14.60
N LEU A 175 5.12 -19.42 14.52
CA LEU A 175 4.94 -20.85 14.39
C LEU A 175 5.59 -21.36 13.10
N TYR A 176 5.36 -20.67 12.00
CA TYR A 176 5.94 -21.00 10.69
C TYR A 176 7.48 -21.01 10.75
N ARG A 177 8.09 -19.98 11.33
CA ARG A 177 9.54 -19.90 11.48
C ARG A 177 10.08 -21.03 12.37
N SER A 178 9.38 -21.36 13.42
CA SER A 178 9.75 -22.46 14.32
C SER A 178 9.73 -23.79 13.59
N LEU A 179 8.68 -24.08 12.82
CA LEU A 179 8.55 -25.30 12.02
C LEU A 179 9.61 -25.38 10.94
N THR A 180 9.81 -24.31 10.17
CA THR A 180 10.81 -24.32 9.08
C THR A 180 12.22 -24.44 9.60
N THR A 181 12.53 -23.90 10.77
CA THR A 181 13.81 -24.07 11.44
C THR A 181 14.00 -25.54 11.88
N ALA A 182 13.00 -26.13 12.53
CA ALA A 182 13.05 -27.53 12.97
C ALA A 182 13.22 -28.51 11.80
N LEU A 183 12.58 -28.21 10.67
CA LEU A 183 12.65 -28.98 9.43
C LEU A 183 13.89 -28.66 8.58
N ARG A 184 14.73 -27.72 8.98
CA ARG A 184 15.85 -27.19 8.20
C ARG A 184 15.46 -26.73 6.79
N ALA A 185 14.21 -26.25 6.64
CA ALA A 185 13.71 -25.76 5.37
C ALA A 185 14.22 -24.34 5.10
N GLN A 186 14.74 -24.11 3.90
CA GLN A 186 15.12 -22.76 3.46
C GLN A 186 13.87 -22.06 2.92
N THR A 187 13.27 -21.21 3.73
CA THR A 187 12.07 -20.46 3.37
C THR A 187 12.25 -18.97 3.69
N ARG A 188 11.48 -18.15 2.98
CA ARG A 188 11.37 -16.72 3.34
C ARG A 188 10.47 -16.58 4.57
N PRO A 189 10.69 -15.56 5.41
CA PRO A 189 9.75 -15.20 6.47
C PRO A 189 8.35 -14.94 5.88
N LEU A 190 7.31 -15.16 6.69
CA LEU A 190 5.96 -14.74 6.34
C LEU A 190 5.92 -13.20 6.28
N ALA A 191 5.29 -12.67 5.26
CA ALA A 191 5.13 -11.24 5.07
C ALA A 191 3.79 -10.96 4.38
N PRO A 192 2.69 -10.84 5.15
CA PRO A 192 1.42 -10.37 4.61
C PRO A 192 1.59 -9.04 3.87
N ASP A 193 0.95 -8.90 2.73
CA ASP A 193 1.05 -7.68 1.92
C ASP A 193 0.60 -6.45 2.70
N LEU A 194 -0.58 -6.53 3.34
CA LEU A 194 -1.06 -5.51 4.28
C LEU A 194 -1.59 -6.20 5.55
N MET A 195 -1.34 -5.59 6.70
CA MET A 195 -1.88 -6.05 7.98
C MET A 195 -2.26 -4.86 8.85
N LEU A 196 -3.55 -4.78 9.21
CA LEU A 196 -4.06 -3.85 10.20
C LEU A 196 -4.20 -4.62 11.52
N ILE A 197 -3.47 -4.23 12.57
CA ILE A 197 -3.41 -4.97 13.82
C ILE A 197 -3.58 -4.06 15.04
N LEU A 198 -4.40 -4.51 15.99
CA LEU A 198 -4.42 -4.06 17.38
C LEU A 198 -3.72 -5.17 18.20
N PRO A 199 -2.46 -4.96 18.61
CA PRO A 199 -1.64 -6.03 19.17
C PRO A 199 -2.27 -6.69 20.40
N GLY A 200 -2.31 -8.01 20.41
CA GLY A 200 -2.94 -8.82 21.44
C GLY A 200 -4.45 -9.04 21.26
N GLU A 201 -5.13 -8.22 20.50
CA GLU A 201 -6.59 -8.21 20.39
C GLU A 201 -7.09 -8.67 19.02
N ALA A 202 -6.80 -7.94 17.96
CA ALA A 202 -7.39 -8.17 16.67
C ALA A 202 -6.43 -7.89 15.51
N ALA A 203 -6.53 -8.65 14.41
CA ALA A 203 -5.77 -8.39 13.19
C ALA A 203 -6.62 -8.67 11.93
N PHE A 204 -6.48 -7.80 10.94
CA PHE A 204 -7.03 -7.98 9.60
C PHE A 204 -5.90 -8.07 8.58
N ILE A 205 -5.89 -9.12 7.78
CA ILE A 205 -4.84 -9.42 6.81
C ILE A 205 -5.41 -9.25 5.40
N ILE A 206 -4.72 -8.50 4.55
CA ILE A 206 -5.03 -8.38 3.13
C ILE A 206 -3.85 -8.94 2.33
N GLU A 207 -4.14 -9.92 1.50
CA GLU A 207 -3.21 -10.50 0.54
C GLU A 207 -3.59 -10.07 -0.86
N CYS A 208 -2.71 -9.37 -1.55
CA CYS A 208 -2.96 -8.81 -2.88
C CYS A 208 -2.48 -9.77 -3.97
N LYS A 209 -3.36 -10.17 -4.87
CA LYS A 209 -3.02 -11.06 -5.99
C LYS A 209 -3.36 -10.39 -7.32
N TYR A 210 -2.38 -9.72 -7.92
CA TYR A 210 -2.52 -9.15 -9.25
C TYR A 210 -2.41 -10.24 -10.31
N SER A 211 -3.52 -10.85 -10.66
CA SER A 211 -3.62 -11.89 -11.68
C SER A 211 -5.03 -11.95 -12.27
N ALA A 212 -5.11 -12.19 -13.56
CA ALA A 212 -6.38 -12.49 -14.25
C ALA A 212 -6.80 -13.97 -14.10
N ASN A 213 -5.95 -14.81 -13.51
CA ASN A 213 -6.23 -16.23 -13.30
C ASN A 213 -6.87 -16.46 -11.94
N ALA A 214 -8.21 -16.64 -11.93
CA ALA A 214 -9.00 -16.84 -10.72
C ALA A 214 -8.58 -18.11 -9.92
N ASP A 215 -8.16 -19.21 -10.59
CA ASP A 215 -7.68 -20.42 -9.92
C ASP A 215 -6.37 -20.13 -9.16
N TYR A 216 -5.43 -19.41 -9.77
CA TYR A 216 -4.21 -18.99 -9.10
C TYR A 216 -4.50 -18.09 -7.89
N VAL A 217 -5.37 -17.08 -8.06
CA VAL A 217 -5.79 -16.17 -6.98
C VAL A 217 -6.41 -16.98 -5.83
N GLY A 218 -7.38 -17.84 -6.14
CA GLY A 218 -8.05 -18.67 -5.15
C GLY A 218 -7.07 -19.60 -4.44
N ARG A 219 -6.38 -20.47 -5.18
CA ARG A 219 -5.54 -21.51 -4.59
C ARG A 219 -4.33 -20.95 -3.84
N THR A 220 -3.58 -20.06 -4.47
CA THR A 220 -2.35 -19.51 -3.87
C THR A 220 -2.65 -18.44 -2.83
N GLY A 221 -3.58 -17.53 -3.12
CA GLY A 221 -3.94 -16.46 -2.21
C GLY A 221 -4.57 -17.00 -0.92
N LEU A 222 -5.57 -17.88 -1.02
CA LEU A 222 -6.21 -18.46 0.16
C LEU A 222 -5.24 -19.25 1.03
N ALA A 223 -4.35 -20.07 0.42
CA ALA A 223 -3.36 -20.85 1.17
C ALA A 223 -2.38 -19.93 1.94
N GLN A 224 -1.89 -18.88 1.30
CA GLN A 224 -1.00 -17.90 1.94
C GLN A 224 -1.71 -17.14 3.06
N THR A 225 -2.90 -16.60 2.79
CA THR A 225 -3.66 -15.84 3.79
C THR A 225 -4.02 -16.70 4.99
N LEU A 226 -4.46 -17.94 4.78
CA LEU A 226 -4.74 -18.88 5.87
C LEU A 226 -3.50 -19.16 6.73
N LEU A 227 -2.33 -19.31 6.09
CA LEU A 227 -1.06 -19.49 6.79
C LEU A 227 -0.72 -18.27 7.65
N TYR A 228 -0.88 -17.05 7.10
CA TYR A 228 -0.67 -15.81 7.84
C TYR A 228 -1.65 -15.68 9.02
N MET A 229 -2.94 -15.92 8.79
CA MET A 229 -3.96 -15.89 9.85
C MET A 229 -3.64 -16.86 10.99
N THR A 230 -3.20 -18.07 10.64
CA THR A 230 -2.82 -19.08 11.63
C THR A 230 -1.62 -18.64 12.46
N ASP A 231 -0.59 -18.07 11.84
CA ASP A 231 0.63 -17.64 12.52
C ASP A 231 0.39 -16.39 13.39
N VAL A 232 -0.38 -15.41 12.88
CA VAL A 232 -0.80 -14.19 13.60
C VAL A 232 -1.71 -14.54 14.79
N GLY A 233 -2.71 -15.41 14.57
CA GLY A 233 -3.64 -15.85 15.63
C GLY A 233 -2.96 -16.67 16.72
N ALA A 234 -1.87 -17.35 16.42
CA ALA A 234 -1.12 -18.11 17.40
C ALA A 234 -0.36 -17.23 18.42
N SER A 235 -0.05 -15.96 18.08
CA SER A 235 0.90 -15.19 18.91
C SER A 235 0.71 -13.68 18.95
N MET A 236 -0.06 -13.08 18.04
CA MET A 236 -0.14 -11.62 17.93
C MET A 236 -1.53 -11.04 18.13
N ALA A 237 -2.61 -11.80 17.87
CA ALA A 237 -3.98 -11.32 17.97
C ALA A 237 -4.94 -12.44 18.36
N ALA A 238 -5.90 -12.13 19.24
CA ALA A 238 -6.93 -13.09 19.69
C ALA A 238 -8.01 -13.34 18.62
N SER A 239 -8.29 -12.34 17.78
CA SER A 239 -9.22 -12.43 16.66
C SER A 239 -8.50 -12.09 15.35
N VAL A 240 -8.66 -12.93 14.33
CA VAL A 240 -8.02 -12.70 13.03
C VAL A 240 -9.04 -12.86 11.91
N GLU A 241 -9.06 -11.91 10.99
CA GLU A 241 -9.72 -12.07 9.70
C GLU A 241 -8.73 -11.85 8.56
N GLY A 242 -9.02 -12.42 7.39
CA GLY A 242 -8.20 -12.26 6.21
C GLY A 242 -9.01 -12.17 4.93
N VAL A 243 -8.46 -11.50 3.95
CA VAL A 243 -9.04 -11.41 2.62
C VAL A 243 -7.96 -11.49 1.56
N VAL A 244 -8.22 -12.25 0.51
CA VAL A 244 -7.46 -12.20 -0.73
C VAL A 244 -8.13 -11.19 -1.64
N VAL A 245 -7.38 -10.18 -2.08
CA VAL A 245 -7.86 -9.14 -2.98
C VAL A 245 -7.26 -9.34 -4.36
N ALA A 246 -8.12 -9.33 -5.39
CA ALA A 246 -7.71 -9.44 -6.79
C ALA A 246 -8.38 -8.33 -7.63
N PRO A 247 -7.87 -8.04 -8.86
CA PRO A 247 -8.50 -7.08 -9.75
C PRO A 247 -9.98 -7.38 -9.99
N ASP A 248 -10.75 -6.32 -10.24
CA ASP A 248 -12.18 -6.43 -10.53
C ASP A 248 -12.48 -7.42 -11.65
N GLY A 249 -13.55 -8.20 -11.48
CA GLY A 249 -13.98 -9.22 -12.43
C GLY A 249 -13.18 -10.54 -12.41
N VAL A 250 -12.11 -10.65 -11.60
CA VAL A 250 -11.35 -11.91 -11.45
C VAL A 250 -11.97 -12.80 -10.38
N VAL A 251 -12.40 -12.21 -9.29
CA VAL A 251 -13.18 -12.88 -8.23
C VAL A 251 -14.58 -12.28 -8.19
N GLY A 252 -15.58 -13.10 -7.85
CA GLY A 252 -16.96 -12.61 -7.70
C GLY A 252 -17.09 -11.65 -6.53
N ASP A 253 -18.34 -11.22 -6.28
CA ASP A 253 -18.68 -10.43 -5.11
C ASP A 253 -18.12 -11.09 -3.85
N SER A 254 -17.77 -10.26 -2.87
CA SER A 254 -17.11 -10.70 -1.63
C SER A 254 -17.72 -11.96 -1.03
N THR A 255 -16.99 -13.05 -1.04
CA THR A 255 -17.35 -14.31 -0.38
C THR A 255 -16.53 -14.51 0.86
N VAL A 256 -17.13 -15.06 1.91
CA VAL A 256 -16.50 -15.27 3.21
C VAL A 256 -16.80 -16.68 3.71
N ALA A 257 -15.78 -17.36 4.21
CA ALA A 257 -15.89 -18.64 4.88
C ALA A 257 -15.30 -18.57 6.30
N SER A 258 -15.91 -19.26 7.24
CA SER A 258 -15.32 -19.46 8.58
C SER A 258 -14.31 -20.60 8.53
N THR A 259 -13.17 -20.39 9.16
CA THR A 259 -12.08 -21.37 9.28
C THR A 259 -11.66 -21.47 10.76
N PRO A 260 -10.90 -22.49 11.16
CA PRO A 260 -10.34 -22.53 12.51
C PRO A 260 -9.42 -21.35 12.85
N ALA A 261 -8.84 -20.68 11.86
CA ALA A 261 -7.97 -19.51 12.03
C ALA A 261 -8.72 -18.17 12.00
N GLY A 262 -10.05 -18.18 11.82
CA GLY A 262 -10.88 -16.98 11.70
C GLY A 262 -11.64 -16.92 10.37
N ARG A 263 -12.18 -15.77 10.01
CA ARG A 263 -12.95 -15.56 8.77
C ARG A 263 -12.01 -15.22 7.61
N LEU A 264 -12.13 -15.94 6.52
CA LEU A 264 -11.32 -15.76 5.31
C LEU A 264 -12.20 -15.48 4.10
N GLY A 265 -11.82 -14.52 3.28
CA GLY A 265 -12.59 -14.14 2.09
C GLY A 265 -11.79 -13.94 0.82
N LEU A 266 -12.53 -13.87 -0.28
CA LEU A 266 -12.07 -13.39 -1.59
C LEU A 266 -12.89 -12.14 -1.93
N ALA A 267 -12.25 -11.09 -2.46
CA ALA A 267 -12.92 -9.84 -2.75
C ALA A 267 -12.22 -9.02 -3.85
N SER A 268 -12.96 -8.10 -4.45
CA SER A 268 -12.40 -6.97 -5.19
C SER A 268 -11.69 -6.00 -4.22
N PRO A 269 -10.88 -5.05 -4.71
CA PRO A 269 -10.21 -4.08 -3.86
C PRO A 269 -11.17 -3.33 -2.93
N SER A 270 -12.21 -2.71 -3.47
CA SER A 270 -13.18 -1.94 -2.70
C SER A 270 -13.90 -2.79 -1.64
N ALA A 271 -14.37 -3.99 -1.99
CA ALA A 271 -15.04 -4.88 -1.05
C ALA A 271 -14.08 -5.42 0.04
N GLY A 272 -12.81 -5.64 -0.30
CA GLY A 272 -11.78 -6.02 0.67
C GLY A 272 -11.48 -4.92 1.68
N VAL A 273 -11.43 -3.68 1.20
CA VAL A 273 -11.25 -2.47 2.04
C VAL A 273 -12.46 -2.26 2.95
N GLU A 274 -13.68 -2.33 2.42
CA GLU A 274 -14.91 -2.20 3.21
C GLU A 274 -14.92 -3.19 4.38
N ARG A 275 -14.55 -4.43 4.12
CA ARG A 275 -14.44 -5.46 5.16
C ARG A 275 -13.38 -5.16 6.24
N ALA A 276 -12.23 -4.59 5.84
CA ALA A 276 -11.20 -4.20 6.81
C ALA A 276 -11.68 -3.07 7.73
N VAL A 277 -12.43 -2.10 7.16
CA VAL A 277 -13.05 -1.00 7.90
C VAL A 277 -14.12 -1.53 8.87
N ASP A 278 -15.01 -2.40 8.39
CA ASP A 278 -16.05 -3.01 9.22
C ASP A 278 -15.45 -3.85 10.35
N PHE A 279 -14.40 -4.62 10.07
CA PHE A 279 -13.69 -5.39 11.09
C PHE A 279 -13.07 -4.50 12.15
N MET A 280 -12.43 -3.40 11.76
CA MET A 280 -11.87 -2.43 12.71
C MET A 280 -12.95 -1.82 13.60
N ALA A 281 -14.08 -1.42 13.00
CA ALA A 281 -15.21 -0.84 13.73
C ALA A 281 -15.84 -1.84 14.72
N ALA A 282 -16.00 -3.11 14.30
CA ALA A 282 -16.56 -4.17 15.14
C ALA A 282 -15.63 -4.63 16.26
N SER A 283 -14.30 -4.51 16.08
CA SER A 283 -13.29 -4.94 17.05
C SER A 283 -12.94 -3.85 18.07
N ALA A 284 -13.45 -2.61 17.89
CA ALA A 284 -13.32 -1.58 18.91
C ALA A 284 -14.33 -1.90 20.04
N PRO A 285 -13.89 -2.20 21.28
CA PRO A 285 -14.81 -2.39 22.38
C PRO A 285 -15.63 -1.12 22.58
N ALA A 286 -16.94 -1.27 22.81
CA ALA A 286 -17.84 -0.15 23.06
C ALA A 286 -17.28 0.67 24.23
N LEU A 287 -16.95 1.93 24.00
CA LEU A 287 -16.58 2.86 25.05
C LEU A 287 -17.76 3.03 26.00
N GLY A 288 -17.72 2.37 27.14
CA GLY A 288 -18.57 2.69 28.25
C GLY A 288 -19.57 1.62 28.65
N GLU A 289 -19.12 0.63 29.37
CA GLU A 289 -19.79 0.17 30.57
C GLU A 289 -18.69 -0.14 31.59
N THR A 290 -18.23 0.91 32.28
CA THR A 290 -17.49 0.71 33.52
C THR A 290 -18.51 0.24 34.55
N PRO A 291 -18.30 -0.91 35.19
CA PRO A 291 -19.16 -1.39 36.28
C PRO A 291 -19.17 -0.47 37.49
#